data_2f75f1182e255457870aaff9433d9a0e
#
_entry.id   2f75f1182e255457870aaff9433d9a0e
#
_cell.length_a   1.000
_cell.length_b   1.000
_cell.length_c   1.000
_cell.angle_alpha   90.00
_cell.angle_beta   90.00
_cell.angle_gamma   90.00
#
_symmetry.space_group_name_H-M   'P 1'
#
loop_
_entity.id
_entity.type
_entity.pdbx_description
1 polymer ?
#
loop_
_entity_poly.entity_id
_entity_poly.type
_entity_poly.pdbx_seq_one_letter_code
_entity_poly.pdbx_strand_id
1 'polypeptide(L)'
;MDIQSKAKKLIEMIQTAPVEWKPLGEIAEVSAGNSAPQNSAFFENGIYPFCRTSDVGRVHHSINFYQIQDKLNDIGIKGLRLFKKETILLPKSGASTLLNHRVMLTIDSYVSSHLATIYRNEKIVLAKYLFYFLSQFDVNELIPDKSYPSLKVTEIAKIKIPIPPLEIQQKIVKILDKFTELEATLEAELALRKRQYQYYRDFLLDFNNRIGGGIADNYKGRLKDVVWKTLGEVA
;
A
#
# COMPACT_ATOMS: atom_id res chain seq x y z
N MET A 1 -29.85 -8.02 19.47
CA MET A 1 -29.24 -6.68 19.30
C MET A 1 -28.88 -6.53 17.83
N ASP A 2 -29.55 -5.59 17.14
CA ASP A 2 -29.39 -5.35 15.71
C ASP A 2 -27.97 -4.86 15.37
N ILE A 3 -27.51 -5.13 14.14
CA ILE A 3 -26.18 -4.75 13.63
C ILE A 3 -25.97 -3.23 13.74
N GLN A 4 -27.01 -2.46 13.43
CA GLN A 4 -26.97 -0.99 13.54
C GLN A 4 -26.76 -0.50 14.98
N SER A 5 -27.39 -1.13 15.95
CA SER A 5 -27.23 -0.81 17.38
C SER A 5 -25.81 -1.11 17.87
N LYS A 6 -25.20 -2.22 17.40
CA LYS A 6 -23.80 -2.57 17.73
C LYS A 6 -22.82 -1.57 17.10
N ALA A 7 -23.04 -1.18 15.86
CA ALA A 7 -22.21 -0.21 15.18
C ALA A 7 -22.27 1.17 15.86
N LYS A 8 -23.48 1.65 16.20
CA LYS A 8 -23.67 2.91 16.92
C LYS A 8 -22.94 2.93 18.25
N LYS A 9 -23.11 1.88 19.07
CA LYS A 9 -22.43 1.75 20.36
C LYS A 9 -20.91 1.74 20.23
N LEU A 10 -20.37 1.11 19.19
CA LEU A 10 -18.94 1.07 18.91
C LEU A 10 -18.40 2.46 18.53
N ILE A 11 -19.12 3.20 17.69
CA ILE A 11 -18.78 4.57 17.28
C ILE A 11 -18.79 5.49 18.51
N GLU A 12 -19.84 5.45 19.32
CA GLU A 12 -19.94 6.23 20.56
C GLU A 12 -18.76 5.95 21.50
N MET A 13 -18.40 4.69 21.67
CA MET A 13 -17.29 4.29 22.53
C MET A 13 -15.93 4.79 22.01
N ILE A 14 -15.73 4.83 20.69
CA ILE A 14 -14.51 5.40 20.08
C ILE A 14 -14.48 6.92 20.26
N GLN A 15 -15.62 7.60 20.04
CA GLN A 15 -15.73 9.05 20.14
C GLN A 15 -15.60 9.58 21.57
N THR A 16 -16.03 8.79 22.57
CA THR A 16 -15.98 9.16 23.99
C THR A 16 -14.72 8.68 24.71
N ALA A 17 -13.86 7.91 24.03
CA ALA A 17 -12.63 7.41 24.63
C ALA A 17 -11.69 8.57 25.01
N PRO A 18 -11.01 8.49 26.17
CA PRO A 18 -9.95 9.46 26.49
C PRO A 18 -8.82 9.33 25.49
N VAL A 19 -8.38 10.46 24.94
CA VAL A 19 -7.30 10.51 23.94
C VAL A 19 -6.22 11.47 24.41
N GLU A 20 -5.00 10.98 24.49
CA GLU A 20 -3.82 11.78 24.75
C GLU A 20 -3.05 12.00 23.42
N TRP A 21 -2.71 13.24 23.11
CA TRP A 21 -1.90 13.56 21.93
C TRP A 21 -0.42 13.55 22.27
N LYS A 22 0.33 12.63 21.65
CA LYS A 22 1.78 12.48 21.86
C LYS A 22 2.56 12.69 20.58
N PRO A 23 3.76 13.32 20.65
CA PRO A 23 4.70 13.31 19.53
C PRO A 23 5.06 11.87 19.15
N LEU A 24 5.21 11.63 17.86
CA LEU A 24 5.56 10.30 17.33
C LEU A 24 6.85 9.74 17.95
N GLY A 25 7.85 10.62 18.19
CA GLY A 25 9.11 10.21 18.80
C GLY A 25 9.02 9.75 20.26
N GLU A 26 7.90 10.01 20.96
CA GLU A 26 7.65 9.49 22.32
C GLU A 26 7.02 8.09 22.32
N ILE A 27 6.36 7.71 21.21
CA ILE A 27 5.60 6.46 21.09
C ILE A 27 6.22 5.47 20.10
N ALA A 28 7.24 5.91 19.34
CA ALA A 28 7.93 5.11 18.35
C ALA A 28 9.39 5.56 18.20
N GLU A 29 10.25 4.64 17.83
CA GLU A 29 11.58 4.96 17.35
C GLU A 29 11.49 5.46 15.92
N VAL A 30 11.90 6.70 15.67
CA VAL A 30 11.93 7.30 14.33
C VAL A 30 13.38 7.48 13.91
N SER A 31 13.78 6.82 12.83
CA SER A 31 15.15 6.85 12.34
C SER A 31 15.24 6.85 10.82
N ALA A 32 16.42 6.93 10.26
CA ALA A 32 16.67 6.68 8.85
C ALA A 32 17.19 5.24 8.65
N GLY A 33 17.01 4.71 7.46
CA GLY A 33 17.63 3.46 7.06
C GLY A 33 19.15 3.54 6.92
N ASN A 34 19.75 2.50 6.39
CA ASN A 34 21.19 2.35 6.19
C ASN A 34 21.66 3.04 4.91
N SER A 35 22.90 3.51 4.91
CA SER A 35 23.58 3.86 3.66
C SER A 35 23.66 2.60 2.76
N ALA A 36 23.21 2.74 1.51
CA ALA A 36 23.24 1.61 0.59
C ALA A 36 24.69 1.21 0.27
N PRO A 37 25.02 -0.07 0.31
CA PRO A 37 26.31 -0.54 -0.15
C PRO A 37 26.56 -0.14 -1.62
N GLN A 38 27.76 0.33 -1.92
CA GLN A 38 28.10 0.83 -3.27
C GLN A 38 28.61 -0.26 -4.20
N ASN A 39 29.17 -1.35 -3.67
CA ASN A 39 29.69 -2.45 -4.47
C ASN A 39 28.54 -3.37 -4.93
N SER A 40 28.39 -3.54 -6.24
CA SER A 40 27.38 -4.41 -6.85
C SER A 40 27.53 -5.88 -6.42
N ALA A 41 28.75 -6.34 -6.15
CA ALA A 41 29.01 -7.70 -5.67
C ALA A 41 28.29 -8.04 -4.35
N PHE A 42 27.91 -7.03 -3.56
CA PHE A 42 27.15 -7.26 -2.32
C PHE A 42 25.69 -7.63 -2.56
N PHE A 43 25.19 -7.46 -3.79
CA PHE A 43 23.84 -7.85 -4.20
C PHE A 43 23.82 -9.17 -5.00
N GLU A 44 24.98 -9.70 -5.38
CA GLU A 44 25.08 -10.99 -6.08
C GLU A 44 24.75 -12.16 -5.13
N ASN A 45 23.86 -13.05 -5.58
CA ASN A 45 23.36 -14.17 -4.79
C ASN A 45 22.82 -13.77 -3.40
N GLY A 46 22.28 -12.55 -3.30
CA GLY A 46 21.73 -12.01 -2.07
C GLY A 46 20.47 -12.75 -1.62
N ILE A 47 20.34 -12.92 -0.31
CA ILE A 47 19.17 -13.54 0.33
C ILE A 47 18.47 -12.58 1.29
N TYR A 48 19.16 -11.55 1.78
CA TYR A 48 18.64 -10.60 2.76
C TYR A 48 17.97 -9.41 2.09
N PRO A 49 16.67 -9.18 2.29
CA PRO A 49 15.95 -8.11 1.62
C PRO A 49 16.54 -6.73 1.97
N PHE A 50 16.72 -5.88 0.95
CA PHE A 50 17.17 -4.49 1.08
C PHE A 50 16.17 -3.55 0.41
N CYS A 51 15.30 -2.95 1.22
CA CYS A 51 14.21 -2.09 0.75
C CYS A 51 14.71 -0.71 0.31
N ARG A 52 14.38 -0.34 -0.92
CA ARG A 52 14.66 0.98 -1.50
C ARG A 52 13.41 1.84 -1.63
N THR A 53 13.60 3.12 -1.89
CA THR A 53 12.50 4.05 -2.20
C THR A 53 11.69 3.63 -3.42
N SER A 54 12.34 3.00 -4.42
CA SER A 54 11.65 2.46 -5.60
C SER A 54 10.68 1.33 -5.25
N ASP A 55 10.96 0.54 -4.22
CA ASP A 55 10.05 -0.53 -3.78
C ASP A 55 8.80 0.06 -3.13
N VAL A 56 8.97 1.06 -2.26
CA VAL A 56 7.86 1.79 -1.62
C VAL A 56 7.07 2.59 -2.65
N GLY A 57 7.74 3.20 -3.63
CA GLY A 57 7.11 4.03 -4.65
C GLY A 57 6.16 3.27 -5.59
N ARG A 58 6.31 1.95 -5.72
CA ARG A 58 5.43 1.09 -6.53
C ARG A 58 4.11 0.74 -5.86
N VAL A 59 4.02 0.87 -4.55
CA VAL A 59 2.82 0.60 -3.77
C VAL A 59 2.37 1.88 -3.09
N HIS A 60 1.08 2.20 -3.16
CA HIS A 60 0.56 3.43 -2.56
C HIS A 60 0.62 3.35 -1.03
N HIS A 61 -0.33 2.69 -0.41
CA HIS A 61 -0.33 2.39 1.03
C HIS A 61 -0.50 0.88 1.19
N SER A 62 0.44 0.21 1.87
CA SER A 62 0.34 -1.23 2.09
C SER A 62 0.79 -1.62 3.49
N ILE A 63 -0.11 -2.27 4.22
CA ILE A 63 0.19 -2.92 5.50
C ILE A 63 0.80 -4.32 5.33
N ASN A 64 0.80 -4.85 4.10
CA ASN A 64 1.30 -6.18 3.76
C ASN A 64 2.42 -6.09 2.73
N PHE A 65 3.45 -5.28 3.03
CA PHE A 65 4.53 -5.04 2.09
C PHE A 65 5.63 -6.09 2.20
N TYR A 66 5.86 -6.84 1.12
CA TYR A 66 6.88 -7.90 1.02
C TYR A 66 7.62 -7.89 -0.34
N GLN A 67 7.24 -7.03 -1.28
CA GLN A 67 7.81 -6.97 -2.63
C GLN A 67 9.10 -6.15 -2.66
N ILE A 68 10.17 -6.69 -2.07
CA ILE A 68 11.49 -6.08 -2.06
C ILE A 68 12.33 -6.75 -3.15
N GLN A 69 12.84 -5.96 -4.10
CA GLN A 69 13.57 -6.48 -5.26
C GLN A 69 15.02 -6.79 -4.92
N ASP A 70 15.70 -5.86 -4.27
CA ASP A 70 17.12 -6.00 -3.97
C ASP A 70 17.34 -6.91 -2.75
N LYS A 71 18.36 -7.75 -2.84
CA LYS A 71 18.79 -8.59 -1.73
C LYS A 71 20.29 -8.48 -1.57
N LEU A 72 20.74 -8.38 -0.32
CA LEU A 72 22.16 -8.39 0.04
C LEU A 72 22.61 -9.78 0.39
N ASN A 73 23.90 -10.05 0.16
CA ASN A 73 24.58 -11.27 0.65
C ASN A 73 25.18 -11.05 2.04
N ASP A 74 25.80 -12.10 2.61
CA ASP A 74 26.39 -12.07 3.96
C ASP A 74 27.47 -11.01 4.15
N ILE A 75 28.16 -10.60 3.08
CA ILE A 75 29.16 -9.55 3.14
C ILE A 75 28.48 -8.18 3.10
N GLY A 76 27.48 -8.03 2.27
CA GLY A 76 26.74 -6.77 2.07
C GLY A 76 25.96 -6.32 3.30
N ILE A 77 25.56 -7.20 4.19
CA ILE A 77 24.84 -6.86 5.43
C ILE A 77 25.75 -6.42 6.58
N LYS A 78 27.07 -6.62 6.47
CA LYS A 78 27.99 -6.31 7.56
C LYS A 78 27.95 -4.80 7.92
N GLY A 79 27.71 -4.53 9.19
CA GLY A 79 27.62 -3.17 9.72
C GLY A 79 26.30 -2.45 9.42
N LEU A 80 25.34 -3.11 8.76
CA LEU A 80 24.02 -2.55 8.55
C LEU A 80 23.07 -2.94 9.70
N ARG A 81 22.16 -2.03 10.01
CA ARG A 81 21.08 -2.26 10.95
C ARG A 81 19.93 -3.02 10.27
N LEU A 82 19.48 -4.12 10.86
CA LEU A 82 18.28 -4.84 10.47
C LEU A 82 17.04 -4.17 11.10
N PHE A 83 16.01 -3.93 10.30
CA PHE A 83 14.72 -3.41 10.75
C PHE A 83 13.71 -4.54 10.81
N LYS A 84 12.97 -4.59 11.92
CA LYS A 84 12.01 -5.66 12.19
C LYS A 84 10.74 -5.50 11.35
N LYS A 85 10.04 -6.61 11.14
CA LYS A 85 8.65 -6.58 10.65
C LYS A 85 7.81 -5.58 11.48
N GLU A 86 6.75 -5.05 10.88
CA GLU A 86 5.90 -3.99 11.44
C GLU A 86 6.59 -2.60 11.52
N THR A 87 7.83 -2.45 11.01
CA THR A 87 8.39 -1.13 10.79
C THR A 87 7.65 -0.43 9.65
N ILE A 88 7.17 0.78 9.90
CA ILE A 88 6.56 1.63 8.89
C ILE A 88 7.67 2.39 8.16
N LEU A 89 7.61 2.38 6.84
CA LEU A 89 8.56 3.06 5.97
C LEU A 89 7.87 4.17 5.20
N LEU A 90 8.54 5.30 5.06
CA LEU A 90 8.11 6.40 4.19
C LEU A 90 9.31 7.02 3.48
N PRO A 91 9.19 7.41 2.19
CA PRO A 91 10.23 8.15 1.49
C PRO A 91 10.51 9.48 2.18
N LYS A 92 11.79 9.78 2.44
CA LYS A 92 12.19 11.02 3.09
C LYS A 92 13.09 11.93 2.24
N SER A 93 13.47 11.48 1.05
CA SER A 93 14.32 12.28 0.14
C SER A 93 14.01 12.01 -1.32
N GLY A 94 14.13 13.06 -2.15
CA GLY A 94 13.84 13.02 -3.57
C GLY A 94 12.34 13.12 -3.91
N ALA A 95 12.01 13.09 -5.20
CA ALA A 95 10.65 13.27 -5.70
C ALA A 95 9.63 12.27 -5.13
N SER A 96 10.08 11.06 -4.76
CA SER A 96 9.21 10.04 -4.14
C SER A 96 8.62 10.47 -2.78
N THR A 97 9.22 11.46 -2.11
CA THR A 97 8.68 12.01 -0.86
C THR A 97 7.32 12.68 -1.09
N LEU A 98 7.15 13.37 -2.23
CA LEU A 98 5.90 14.05 -2.59
C LEU A 98 4.74 13.11 -2.90
N LEU A 99 5.02 11.84 -3.20
CA LEU A 99 4.00 10.82 -3.46
C LEU A 99 3.24 10.42 -2.19
N ASN A 100 3.76 10.78 -1.03
CA ASN A 100 3.11 10.50 0.26
C ASN A 100 2.85 9.00 0.53
N HIS A 101 3.65 8.11 -0.10
CA HIS A 101 3.50 6.67 0.04
C HIS A 101 4.04 6.15 1.36
N ARG A 102 3.38 5.13 1.92
CA ARG A 102 3.79 4.45 3.14
C ARG A 102 3.56 2.95 3.03
N VAL A 103 4.48 2.20 3.59
CA VAL A 103 4.34 0.74 3.67
C VAL A 103 4.74 0.26 5.06
N MET A 104 4.20 -0.87 5.48
CA MET A 104 4.60 -1.55 6.70
C MET A 104 5.25 -2.88 6.34
N LEU A 105 6.47 -3.11 6.81
CA LEU A 105 7.21 -4.35 6.56
C LEU A 105 6.48 -5.56 7.15
N THR A 106 6.35 -6.61 6.37
CA THR A 106 5.84 -7.93 6.83
C THR A 106 6.95 -8.90 7.19
N ILE A 107 8.17 -8.59 6.76
CA ILE A 107 9.39 -9.37 7.05
C ILE A 107 10.48 -8.43 7.56
N ASP A 108 11.43 -8.99 8.29
CA ASP A 108 12.64 -8.26 8.68
C ASP A 108 13.42 -7.90 7.42
N SER A 109 13.91 -6.66 7.34
CA SER A 109 14.55 -6.14 6.14
C SER A 109 15.62 -5.11 6.48
N TYR A 110 16.66 -5.04 5.65
CA TYR A 110 17.53 -3.87 5.59
C TYR A 110 16.83 -2.78 4.79
N VAL A 111 17.04 -1.52 5.13
CA VAL A 111 16.28 -0.38 4.57
C VAL A 111 17.26 0.72 4.17
N SER A 112 17.06 1.31 3.00
CA SER A 112 17.88 2.42 2.48
C SER A 112 17.71 3.69 3.31
N SER A 113 18.78 4.48 3.44
CA SER A 113 18.81 5.78 4.13
C SER A 113 17.87 6.84 3.53
N HIS A 114 17.38 6.62 2.31
CA HIS A 114 16.37 7.47 1.67
C HIS A 114 14.94 7.22 2.20
N LEU A 115 14.78 6.22 3.05
CA LEU A 115 13.55 5.93 3.77
C LEU A 115 13.68 6.31 5.23
N ALA A 116 12.66 6.95 5.78
CA ALA A 116 12.45 7.03 7.22
C ALA A 116 11.81 5.73 7.69
N THR A 117 12.21 5.31 8.88
CA THR A 117 11.75 4.09 9.55
C THR A 117 11.08 4.46 10.85
N ILE A 118 9.92 3.92 11.12
CA ILE A 118 9.13 4.17 12.33
C ILE A 118 8.80 2.81 12.95
N TYR A 119 9.36 2.52 14.11
CA TYR A 119 9.10 1.29 14.86
C TYR A 119 8.43 1.61 16.18
N ARG A 120 7.23 1.11 16.38
CA ARG A 120 6.37 1.43 17.52
C ARG A 120 6.91 0.98 18.88
N ASN A 121 6.51 1.68 19.93
CA ASN A 121 6.55 1.15 21.28
C ASN A 121 5.29 0.30 21.52
N GLU A 122 5.46 -1.01 21.60
CA GLU A 122 4.38 -2.00 21.71
C GLU A 122 3.46 -1.80 22.92
N LYS A 123 3.98 -1.17 23.97
CA LYS A 123 3.20 -0.91 25.20
C LYS A 123 2.24 0.27 25.05
N ILE A 124 2.43 1.11 24.02
CA ILE A 124 1.69 2.37 23.86
C ILE A 124 0.80 2.35 22.64
N VAL A 125 1.30 1.82 21.52
CA VAL A 125 0.59 1.92 20.23
C VAL A 125 0.70 0.64 19.41
N LEU A 126 -0.40 0.27 18.76
CA LEU A 126 -0.43 -0.85 17.81
C LEU A 126 0.14 -0.43 16.46
N ALA A 127 0.92 -1.29 15.82
CA ALA A 127 1.55 -1.01 14.52
C ALA A 127 0.53 -0.61 13.45
N LYS A 128 -0.55 -1.38 13.31
CA LYS A 128 -1.61 -1.09 12.34
C LYS A 128 -2.36 0.20 12.64
N TYR A 129 -2.63 0.51 13.93
CA TYR A 129 -3.25 1.77 14.31
C TYR A 129 -2.37 2.96 13.88
N LEU A 130 -1.09 2.90 14.22
CA LEU A 130 -0.12 3.92 13.83
C LEU A 130 -0.01 4.05 12.30
N PHE A 131 0.03 2.92 11.59
CA PHE A 131 0.06 2.92 10.13
C PHE A 131 -1.18 3.59 9.53
N TYR A 132 -2.38 3.24 9.97
CA TYR A 132 -3.62 3.84 9.48
C TYR A 132 -3.67 5.35 9.74
N PHE A 133 -3.26 5.78 10.93
CA PHE A 133 -3.19 7.21 11.23
C PHE A 133 -2.20 7.93 10.31
N LEU A 134 -0.97 7.40 10.20
CA LEU A 134 0.04 7.99 9.34
C LEU A 134 -0.36 7.97 7.85
N SER A 135 -1.18 7.02 7.41
CA SER A 135 -1.65 6.97 6.02
C SER A 135 -2.59 8.12 5.64
N GLN A 136 -3.24 8.74 6.62
CA GLN A 136 -4.07 9.92 6.40
C GLN A 136 -3.28 11.23 6.50
N PHE A 137 -2.13 11.21 7.16
CA PHE A 137 -1.33 12.41 7.39
C PHE A 137 -0.57 12.81 6.12
N ASP A 138 -0.74 14.05 5.65
CA ASP A 138 0.03 14.55 4.51
C ASP A 138 1.41 15.06 4.95
N VAL A 139 2.46 14.28 4.68
CA VAL A 139 3.84 14.67 5.03
C VAL A 139 4.37 15.84 4.17
N ASN A 140 3.67 16.18 3.07
CA ASN A 140 4.06 17.34 2.26
C ASN A 140 3.95 18.65 3.02
N GLU A 141 3.14 18.71 4.09
CA GLU A 141 3.06 19.85 5.01
C GLU A 141 4.36 20.08 5.79
N LEU A 142 5.18 19.03 5.93
CA LEU A 142 6.46 19.09 6.63
C LEU A 142 7.65 19.42 5.72
N ILE A 143 7.42 19.53 4.40
CA ILE A 143 8.46 19.79 3.40
C ILE A 143 8.56 21.29 3.14
N PRO A 144 9.66 21.95 3.57
CA PRO A 144 9.82 23.40 3.40
C PRO A 144 9.99 23.82 1.94
N ASP A 145 10.74 23.02 1.16
CA ASP A 145 11.04 23.28 -0.25
C ASP A 145 10.66 22.08 -1.12
N LYS A 146 9.63 22.27 -1.94
CA LYS A 146 9.13 21.24 -2.87
C LYS A 146 10.02 21.05 -4.10
N SER A 147 10.94 21.98 -4.39
CA SER A 147 11.91 21.85 -5.48
C SER A 147 13.02 20.86 -5.13
N TYR A 148 13.30 20.71 -3.83
CA TYR A 148 14.25 19.72 -3.31
C TYR A 148 13.63 18.98 -2.12
N PRO A 149 12.66 18.08 -2.37
CA PRO A 149 11.89 17.47 -1.30
C PRO A 149 12.77 16.65 -0.34
N SER A 150 12.78 17.04 0.92
CA SER A 150 13.50 16.33 1.97
C SER A 150 12.78 16.45 3.30
N LEU A 151 12.55 15.30 3.95
CA LEU A 151 11.96 15.20 5.28
C LEU A 151 13.04 14.88 6.31
N LYS A 152 13.15 15.73 7.31
CA LYS A 152 14.03 15.45 8.45
C LYS A 152 13.34 14.46 9.40
N VAL A 153 14.07 13.45 9.86
CA VAL A 153 13.59 12.47 10.85
C VAL A 153 13.07 13.20 12.11
N THR A 154 13.72 14.29 12.50
CA THR A 154 13.30 15.12 13.64
C THR A 154 11.94 15.78 13.44
N GLU A 155 11.58 16.18 12.23
CA GLU A 155 10.26 16.74 11.94
C GLU A 155 9.18 15.64 11.92
N ILE A 156 9.49 14.48 11.36
CA ILE A 156 8.62 13.30 11.42
C ILE A 156 8.33 12.93 12.88
N ALA A 157 9.33 12.95 13.74
CA ALA A 157 9.19 12.63 15.16
C ALA A 157 8.28 13.60 15.94
N LYS A 158 8.06 14.82 15.42
CA LYS A 158 7.17 15.83 16.04
C LYS A 158 5.69 15.65 15.68
N ILE A 159 5.35 14.80 14.69
CA ILE A 159 3.96 14.56 14.30
C ILE A 159 3.17 14.12 15.53
N LYS A 160 2.09 14.83 15.83
CA LYS A 160 1.23 14.48 16.97
C LYS A 160 0.27 13.37 16.61
N ILE A 161 0.27 12.32 17.40
CA ILE A 161 -0.55 11.12 17.22
C ILE A 161 -1.56 11.04 18.38
N PRO A 162 -2.86 10.86 18.10
CA PRO A 162 -3.85 10.61 19.14
C PRO A 162 -3.70 9.19 19.68
N ILE A 163 -3.57 9.02 20.97
CA ILE A 163 -3.35 7.72 21.63
C ILE A 163 -4.52 7.42 22.56
N PRO A 164 -5.58 6.76 22.05
CA PRO A 164 -6.59 6.17 22.89
C PRO A 164 -6.08 4.89 23.55
N PRO A 165 -6.77 4.35 24.56
CA PRO A 165 -6.43 3.06 25.16
C PRO A 165 -6.26 1.95 24.13
N LEU A 166 -5.35 1.00 24.37
CA LEU A 166 -5.03 -0.09 23.42
C LEU A 166 -6.27 -0.88 22.98
N GLU A 167 -7.26 -1.06 23.87
CA GLU A 167 -8.53 -1.73 23.52
C GLU A 167 -9.31 -0.96 22.43
N ILE A 168 -9.29 0.37 22.49
CA ILE A 168 -9.93 1.22 21.47
C ILE A 168 -9.15 1.17 20.16
N GLN A 169 -7.81 1.22 20.23
CA GLN A 169 -6.97 1.05 19.06
C GLN A 169 -7.25 -0.28 18.35
N GLN A 170 -7.39 -1.39 19.10
CA GLN A 170 -7.75 -2.71 18.55
C GLN A 170 -9.10 -2.70 17.82
N LYS A 171 -10.10 -2.02 18.40
CA LYS A 171 -11.43 -1.92 17.78
C LYS A 171 -11.37 -1.11 16.48
N ILE A 172 -10.63 0.01 16.47
CA ILE A 172 -10.42 0.81 15.28
C ILE A 172 -9.71 -0.01 14.19
N VAL A 173 -8.61 -0.68 14.54
CA VAL A 173 -7.86 -1.54 13.61
C VAL A 173 -8.76 -2.62 13.02
N LYS A 174 -9.56 -3.31 13.85
CA LYS A 174 -10.47 -4.36 13.38
C LYS A 174 -11.51 -3.86 12.38
N ILE A 175 -11.99 -2.63 12.53
CA ILE A 175 -12.91 -2.01 11.56
C ILE A 175 -12.18 -1.71 10.26
N LEU A 176 -11.03 -1.04 10.35
CA LEU A 176 -10.26 -0.62 9.17
C LEU A 176 -9.72 -1.81 8.39
N ASP A 177 -9.25 -2.87 9.07
CA ASP A 177 -8.82 -4.12 8.43
C ASP A 177 -9.96 -4.73 7.59
N LYS A 178 -11.20 -4.70 8.09
CA LYS A 178 -12.36 -5.21 7.35
C LYS A 178 -12.68 -4.37 6.11
N PHE A 179 -12.55 -3.06 6.19
CA PHE A 179 -12.72 -2.22 5.01
C PHE A 179 -11.64 -2.45 3.97
N THR A 180 -10.38 -2.60 4.39
CA THR A 180 -9.27 -2.91 3.49
C THR A 180 -9.45 -4.28 2.81
N GLU A 181 -9.93 -5.29 3.54
CA GLU A 181 -10.25 -6.61 2.99
C GLU A 181 -11.40 -6.55 1.97
N LEU A 182 -12.43 -5.78 2.29
CA LEU A 182 -13.57 -5.57 1.39
C LEU A 182 -13.15 -4.84 0.12
N GLU A 183 -12.35 -3.78 0.24
CA GLU A 183 -11.79 -3.04 -0.89
C GLU A 183 -11.01 -3.96 -1.83
N ALA A 184 -10.08 -4.77 -1.31
CA ALA A 184 -9.32 -5.73 -2.10
C ALA A 184 -10.22 -6.75 -2.81
N THR A 185 -11.30 -7.21 -2.14
CA THR A 185 -12.28 -8.14 -2.73
C THR A 185 -13.04 -7.49 -3.89
N LEU A 186 -13.49 -6.25 -3.70
CA LEU A 186 -14.20 -5.49 -4.73
C LEU A 186 -13.30 -5.19 -5.95
N GLU A 187 -12.04 -4.85 -5.72
CA GLU A 187 -11.06 -4.64 -6.80
C GLU A 187 -10.83 -5.91 -7.61
N ALA A 188 -10.69 -7.06 -6.93
CA ALA A 188 -10.54 -8.36 -7.59
C ALA A 188 -11.79 -8.71 -8.42
N GLU A 189 -13.00 -8.49 -7.88
CA GLU A 189 -14.24 -8.71 -8.61
C GLU A 189 -14.34 -7.77 -9.82
N LEU A 190 -14.02 -6.50 -9.67
CA LEU A 190 -14.03 -5.54 -10.77
C LEU A 190 -13.08 -5.96 -11.90
N ALA A 191 -11.88 -6.45 -11.55
CA ALA A 191 -10.93 -6.96 -12.53
C ALA A 191 -11.47 -8.16 -13.30
N LEU A 192 -12.16 -9.10 -12.62
CA LEU A 192 -12.83 -10.24 -13.25
C LEU A 192 -13.96 -9.78 -14.17
N ARG A 193 -14.81 -8.84 -13.74
CA ARG A 193 -15.89 -8.28 -14.56
C ARG A 193 -15.37 -7.57 -15.80
N LYS A 194 -14.28 -6.81 -15.68
CA LYS A 194 -13.63 -6.17 -16.84
C LYS A 194 -13.14 -7.20 -17.87
N ARG A 195 -12.50 -8.31 -17.42
CA ARG A 195 -12.08 -9.42 -18.30
C ARG A 195 -13.26 -10.09 -18.96
N GLN A 196 -14.33 -10.35 -18.20
CA GLN A 196 -15.56 -10.93 -18.72
C GLN A 196 -16.19 -10.03 -19.80
N TYR A 197 -16.28 -8.72 -19.53
CA TYR A 197 -16.78 -7.75 -20.50
C TYR A 197 -15.93 -7.74 -21.79
N GLN A 198 -14.60 -7.69 -21.68
CA GLN A 198 -13.69 -7.72 -22.82
C GLN A 198 -13.91 -8.99 -23.66
N TYR A 199 -13.97 -10.16 -22.99
CA TYR A 199 -14.21 -11.43 -23.67
C TYR A 199 -15.53 -11.42 -24.46
N TYR A 200 -16.64 -11.03 -23.82
CA TYR A 200 -17.92 -11.00 -24.51
C TYR A 200 -18.00 -9.92 -25.58
N ARG A 201 -17.42 -8.76 -25.36
CA ARG A 201 -17.33 -7.70 -26.36
C ARG A 201 -16.62 -8.20 -27.61
N ASP A 202 -15.44 -8.79 -27.44
CA ASP A 202 -14.62 -9.26 -28.55
C ASP A 202 -15.31 -10.44 -29.24
N PHE A 203 -15.90 -11.35 -28.47
CA PHE A 203 -16.67 -12.49 -29.01
C PHE A 203 -17.92 -12.04 -29.80
N LEU A 204 -18.69 -11.10 -29.27
CA LEU A 204 -19.95 -10.65 -29.91
C LEU A 204 -19.71 -9.73 -31.11
N LEU A 205 -18.58 -9.04 -31.15
CA LEU A 205 -18.23 -8.12 -32.25
C LEU A 205 -17.27 -8.74 -33.29
N ASP A 206 -16.82 -9.97 -33.08
CA ASP A 206 -15.97 -10.67 -34.04
C ASP A 206 -16.81 -11.35 -35.12
N PHE A 207 -17.24 -10.58 -36.10
CA PHE A 207 -18.01 -11.05 -37.23
C PHE A 207 -17.16 -11.74 -38.31
N ASN A 208 -15.84 -11.60 -38.28
CA ASN A 208 -14.90 -12.14 -39.26
C ASN A 208 -14.27 -13.47 -38.85
N ASN A 209 -13.93 -13.64 -37.60
CA ASN A 209 -13.34 -14.84 -37.07
C ASN A 209 -14.43 -15.75 -36.52
N ARG A 210 -14.72 -16.80 -37.26
CA ARG A 210 -15.60 -17.87 -36.80
C ARG A 210 -14.88 -18.67 -35.74
N ILE A 211 -14.98 -18.25 -34.48
CA ILE A 211 -14.47 -19.06 -33.38
C ILE A 211 -15.23 -20.37 -33.36
N GLY A 212 -14.54 -21.43 -33.75
CA GLY A 212 -15.08 -22.78 -33.74
C GLY A 212 -15.34 -23.22 -32.31
N GLY A 213 -16.54 -23.64 -32.00
CA GLY A 213 -16.89 -24.27 -30.73
C GLY A 213 -18.31 -23.98 -30.26
N GLY A 214 -19.20 -24.92 -30.45
CA GLY A 214 -20.46 -25.18 -29.74
C GLY A 214 -21.56 -24.12 -29.73
N ILE A 215 -21.24 -22.89 -29.35
CA ILE A 215 -22.22 -21.78 -29.30
C ILE A 215 -22.29 -21.06 -30.65
N ALA A 216 -21.16 -20.98 -31.37
CA ALA A 216 -21.09 -20.34 -32.69
C ALA A 216 -21.92 -21.06 -33.78
N ASP A 217 -22.11 -22.37 -33.65
CA ASP A 217 -22.90 -23.13 -34.65
C ASP A 217 -24.39 -22.75 -34.63
N ASN A 218 -24.93 -22.36 -33.49
CA ASN A 218 -26.29 -21.82 -33.39
C ASN A 218 -26.46 -20.42 -33.98
N TYR A 219 -25.37 -19.66 -34.15
CA TYR A 219 -25.38 -18.29 -34.71
C TYR A 219 -24.95 -18.24 -36.19
N LYS A 220 -24.41 -19.31 -36.76
CA LYS A 220 -23.98 -19.36 -38.16
C LYS A 220 -25.06 -18.96 -39.16
N GLY A 221 -26.34 -19.17 -38.81
CA GLY A 221 -27.47 -18.78 -39.66
C GLY A 221 -27.79 -17.28 -39.63
N ARG A 222 -27.48 -16.58 -38.55
CA ARG A 222 -27.79 -15.14 -38.38
C ARG A 222 -26.72 -14.19 -38.89
N LEU A 223 -25.47 -14.64 -38.97
CA LEU A 223 -24.33 -13.79 -39.40
C LEU A 223 -24.22 -13.69 -40.93
N LYS A 224 -24.97 -14.48 -41.70
CA LYS A 224 -24.98 -14.43 -43.18
C LYS A 224 -25.52 -13.10 -43.73
N ASP A 225 -26.30 -12.37 -42.92
CA ASP A 225 -26.96 -11.14 -43.31
C ASP A 225 -26.24 -9.88 -42.82
N VAL A 226 -25.04 -10.00 -42.26
CA VAL A 226 -24.24 -8.86 -41.81
C VAL A 226 -23.60 -8.17 -43.00
N VAL A 227 -24.03 -6.95 -43.28
CA VAL A 227 -23.48 -6.10 -44.33
C VAL A 227 -22.49 -5.12 -43.68
N TRP A 228 -21.24 -5.21 -44.09
CA TRP A 228 -20.21 -4.25 -43.67
C TRP A 228 -20.41 -2.94 -44.41
N LYS A 229 -20.50 -1.85 -43.64
CA LYS A 229 -20.57 -0.48 -44.13
C LYS A 229 -19.46 0.37 -43.52
N THR A 230 -18.97 1.34 -44.26
CA THR A 230 -18.05 2.32 -43.72
C THR A 230 -18.77 3.24 -42.74
N LEU A 231 -18.02 3.83 -41.79
CA LEU A 231 -18.59 4.81 -40.85
C LEU A 231 -19.29 5.99 -41.56
N GLY A 232 -18.75 6.42 -42.72
CA GLY A 232 -19.36 7.49 -43.54
C GLY A 232 -20.64 7.11 -44.25
N GLU A 233 -20.98 5.81 -44.36
CA GLU A 233 -22.27 5.33 -44.92
C GLU A 233 -23.35 5.14 -43.85
N VAL A 234 -22.98 5.28 -42.58
CA VAL A 234 -23.87 5.00 -41.44
C VAL A 234 -24.05 6.23 -40.53
N ALA A 235 -23.22 7.27 -40.71
CA ALA A 235 -23.26 8.55 -39.97
C ALA A 235 -24.25 9.56 -40.54
#